data_ff220ac61a759ff37f1565501d1621f3
#
_entry.id   ff220ac61a759ff37f1565501d1621f3
#
_cell.length_a   1.000
_cell.length_b   1.000
_cell.length_c   1.000
_cell.angle_alpha   90.00
_cell.angle_beta   90.00
_cell.angle_gamma   90.00
#
_symmetry.space_group_name_H-M   'P 1'
#
loop_
_entity.id
_entity.type
_entity.pdbx_description
1 polymer ?
#
loop_
_entity_poly.entity_id
_entity_poly.type
_entity_poly.pdbx_seq_one_letter_code
_entity_poly.pdbx_strand_id
1 'polypeptide(L)'
;MSTEAFKTITYKPNTTLFREGEQADFAYIIREGSVKVSKRGPSGADIPIALVKKGGIVGEMAIVSEAPRSATVTAQEETIVLAISKTSFENKLQSIDPFLYSLIKTVIARLRQTSDHTVNLYEKIKKIQGKSIQNTSPKNDLTQQKFANVNFIFADPNPQTRNSLRGGLFGLGFKEICDVSTLFQLREQIKKNRYDLLILDAAFGGREVAGFIHDIRHGIDCKNPFLSIIVLTQNKSPQNRDALLHAGCDHVLLKPISIEKISNAIKALCHYGRKFIVTHDYVGPDRINYQNPNGESAPVFDVPNTLAAKVLNEARAEDLEHAIHNSLCKFNEIKLERHLVQLAWLMDRLTPDNPEGYDPDYLLDCIENSLQDLSIRIDQDHAKSANTICKNMHHLIDTIREDSTQRIEKLADMTLFYKQLCENIPLGQGAHLSSHAQRHA
;
A
#
# COMPACT_ATOMS: atom_id res chain seq x y z
N MET A 1 52.94 -13.71 -0.98
CA MET A 1 52.23 -13.58 -2.24
C MET A 1 51.00 -12.71 -1.99
N SER A 2 51.07 -11.44 -2.41
CA SER A 2 49.95 -10.50 -2.24
C SER A 2 48.85 -10.89 -3.25
N THR A 3 47.85 -11.58 -2.76
CA THR A 3 46.59 -11.82 -3.50
C THR A 3 45.95 -10.45 -3.70
N GLU A 4 45.89 -9.99 -4.96
CA GLU A 4 45.21 -8.73 -5.29
C GLU A 4 43.77 -8.79 -4.78
N ALA A 5 43.49 -8.01 -3.74
CA ALA A 5 42.21 -7.99 -3.05
C ALA A 5 41.05 -7.50 -3.96
N PHE A 6 41.42 -6.85 -5.06
CA PHE A 6 40.47 -6.22 -6.01
C PHE A 6 40.97 -6.38 -7.43
N LYS A 7 40.11 -6.84 -8.37
CA LYS A 7 40.40 -6.97 -9.78
C LYS A 7 39.32 -6.33 -10.61
N THR A 8 39.69 -5.47 -11.57
CA THR A 8 38.74 -4.91 -12.54
C THR A 8 38.57 -5.88 -13.71
N ILE A 9 37.35 -6.21 -14.07
CA ILE A 9 37.01 -7.12 -15.17
C ILE A 9 35.95 -6.45 -16.05
N THR A 10 36.14 -6.57 -17.39
CA THR A 10 35.16 -6.07 -18.36
C THR A 10 34.43 -7.26 -18.99
N TYR A 11 33.11 -7.21 -18.98
CA TYR A 11 32.24 -8.20 -19.61
C TYR A 11 31.55 -7.61 -20.83
N LYS A 12 31.55 -8.35 -21.93
CA LYS A 12 30.80 -8.00 -23.15
C LYS A 12 29.29 -8.16 -22.92
N PRO A 13 28.42 -7.49 -23.68
CA PRO A 13 26.97 -7.71 -23.63
C PRO A 13 26.60 -9.20 -23.73
N ASN A 14 25.60 -9.63 -22.97
CA ASN A 14 25.11 -11.01 -22.87
C ASN A 14 26.12 -12.04 -22.30
N THR A 15 27.25 -11.61 -21.75
CA THR A 15 28.18 -12.50 -21.04
C THR A 15 27.69 -12.76 -19.63
N THR A 16 27.67 -14.04 -19.20
CA THR A 16 27.31 -14.43 -17.84
C THR A 16 28.51 -14.23 -16.90
N LEU A 17 28.33 -13.50 -15.82
CA LEU A 17 29.33 -13.30 -14.77
C LEU A 17 29.44 -14.55 -13.89
N PHE A 18 28.31 -15.10 -13.48
CA PHE A 18 28.20 -16.37 -12.75
C PHE A 18 26.77 -16.93 -12.88
N ARG A 19 26.62 -18.23 -12.61
CA ARG A 19 25.34 -18.95 -12.70
C ARG A 19 24.79 -19.31 -11.32
N GLU A 20 23.48 -19.44 -11.23
CA GLU A 20 22.80 -19.98 -10.05
C GLU A 20 23.36 -21.38 -9.72
N GLY A 21 23.62 -21.62 -8.43
CA GLY A 21 24.18 -22.88 -7.93
C GLY A 21 25.72 -22.97 -7.92
N GLU A 22 26.44 -22.06 -8.60
CA GLU A 22 27.91 -22.05 -8.58
C GLU A 22 28.47 -21.65 -7.21
N GLN A 23 29.69 -22.05 -6.90
CA GLN A 23 30.40 -21.59 -5.72
C GLN A 23 30.80 -20.12 -5.84
N ALA A 24 30.85 -19.42 -4.72
CA ALA A 24 31.08 -17.98 -4.67
C ALA A 24 32.50 -17.62 -4.28
N ASP A 25 33.36 -17.31 -5.24
CA ASP A 25 34.75 -16.88 -5.00
C ASP A 25 34.88 -15.35 -4.96
N PHE A 26 33.97 -14.62 -5.60
CA PHE A 26 34.00 -13.16 -5.72
C PHE A 26 32.62 -12.55 -5.53
N ALA A 27 32.57 -11.32 -4.96
CA ALA A 27 31.45 -10.37 -5.12
C ALA A 27 31.87 -9.31 -6.13
N TYR A 28 30.89 -8.68 -6.83
CA TYR A 28 31.17 -7.73 -7.90
C TYR A 28 30.44 -6.41 -7.64
N ILE A 29 31.19 -5.29 -7.70
CA ILE A 29 30.63 -3.94 -7.72
C ILE A 29 30.58 -3.46 -9.16
N ILE A 30 29.42 -3.03 -9.64
CA ILE A 30 29.26 -2.51 -11.00
C ILE A 30 29.87 -1.09 -11.06
N ARG A 31 30.92 -0.92 -11.81
CA ARG A 31 31.57 0.38 -12.05
C ARG A 31 30.95 1.13 -13.22
N GLU A 32 30.64 0.41 -14.30
CA GLU A 32 30.00 0.94 -15.50
C GLU A 32 29.12 -0.14 -16.09
N GLY A 33 28.06 0.25 -16.82
CA GLY A 33 27.09 -0.64 -17.42
C GLY A 33 26.03 -1.16 -16.47
N SER A 34 25.41 -2.28 -16.82
CA SER A 34 24.33 -2.91 -16.07
C SER A 34 24.29 -4.44 -16.25
N VAL A 35 23.81 -5.14 -15.22
CA VAL A 35 23.65 -6.59 -15.24
C VAL A 35 22.22 -6.98 -14.91
N LYS A 36 21.73 -8.02 -15.61
CA LYS A 36 20.45 -8.68 -15.33
C LYS A 36 20.68 -9.83 -14.35
N VAL A 37 19.89 -9.87 -13.30
CA VAL A 37 19.82 -10.96 -12.34
C VAL A 37 18.60 -11.81 -12.68
N SER A 38 18.79 -13.12 -12.89
CA SER A 38 17.71 -14.06 -13.19
C SER A 38 17.85 -15.31 -12.33
N LYS A 39 16.71 -15.97 -12.08
CA LYS A 39 16.66 -17.19 -11.29
C LYS A 39 15.90 -18.28 -12.06
N ARG A 40 16.33 -19.52 -11.92
CA ARG A 40 15.68 -20.65 -12.58
C ARG A 40 14.39 -21.00 -11.85
N GLY A 41 13.27 -20.92 -12.56
CA GLY A 41 11.98 -21.36 -12.05
C GLY A 41 11.82 -22.87 -12.02
N PRO A 42 10.80 -23.41 -11.32
CA PRO A 42 10.48 -24.83 -11.30
C PRO A 42 10.24 -25.46 -12.67
N SER A 43 9.86 -24.68 -13.68
CA SER A 43 9.72 -25.10 -15.08
C SER A 43 11.05 -25.16 -15.87
N GLY A 44 12.17 -24.75 -15.24
CA GLY A 44 13.47 -24.62 -15.88
C GLY A 44 13.69 -23.33 -16.66
N ALA A 45 12.69 -22.42 -16.69
CA ALA A 45 12.82 -21.12 -17.36
C ALA A 45 13.58 -20.12 -16.47
N ASP A 46 14.42 -19.29 -17.10
CA ASP A 46 15.11 -18.18 -16.42
C ASP A 46 14.16 -16.99 -16.24
N ILE A 47 13.85 -16.68 -14.99
CA ILE A 47 12.94 -15.60 -14.58
C ILE A 47 13.78 -14.40 -14.18
N PRO A 48 13.68 -13.23 -14.86
CA PRO A 48 14.38 -12.02 -14.45
C PRO A 48 13.80 -11.49 -13.14
N ILE A 49 14.68 -11.23 -12.15
CA ILE A 49 14.28 -10.74 -10.83
C ILE A 49 14.77 -9.32 -10.55
N ALA A 50 15.89 -8.90 -11.16
CA ALA A 50 16.41 -7.54 -10.97
C ALA A 50 17.30 -7.09 -12.14
N LEU A 51 17.42 -5.77 -12.30
CA LEU A 51 18.43 -5.10 -13.10
C LEU A 51 19.30 -4.26 -12.16
N VAL A 52 20.61 -4.59 -12.08
CA VAL A 52 21.57 -3.89 -11.23
C VAL A 52 22.45 -3.00 -12.09
N LYS A 53 22.52 -1.70 -11.75
CA LYS A 53 23.25 -0.67 -12.48
C LYS A 53 24.50 -0.24 -11.73
N LYS A 54 25.26 0.71 -12.31
CA LYS A 54 26.44 1.35 -11.71
C LYS A 54 26.24 1.68 -10.23
N GLY A 55 27.19 1.29 -9.38
CA GLY A 55 27.18 1.43 -7.93
C GLY A 55 26.52 0.25 -7.20
N GLY A 56 25.79 -0.62 -7.89
CA GLY A 56 25.19 -1.81 -7.28
C GLY A 56 26.21 -2.93 -7.07
N ILE A 57 25.87 -3.86 -6.18
CA ILE A 57 26.69 -5.03 -5.83
C ILE A 57 25.91 -6.28 -6.23
N VAL A 58 26.59 -7.31 -6.73
CA VAL A 58 26.00 -8.62 -7.04
C VAL A 58 26.93 -9.76 -6.58
N GLY A 59 26.33 -10.86 -6.16
CA GLY A 59 27.04 -12.05 -5.71
C GLY A 59 27.50 -12.01 -4.25
N GLU A 60 27.21 -10.94 -3.53
CA GLU A 60 27.49 -10.73 -2.10
C GLU A 60 26.71 -11.69 -1.20
N MET A 61 25.47 -12.00 -1.58
CA MET A 61 24.58 -12.86 -0.80
C MET A 61 25.15 -14.26 -0.58
N ALA A 62 25.81 -14.79 -1.60
CA ALA A 62 26.42 -16.11 -1.54
C ALA A 62 27.64 -16.15 -0.61
N ILE A 63 28.41 -15.07 -0.55
CA ILE A 63 29.57 -14.96 0.36
C ILE A 63 29.10 -14.81 1.80
N VAL A 64 28.18 -13.88 2.08
CA VAL A 64 27.69 -13.60 3.46
C VAL A 64 26.95 -14.80 4.05
N SER A 65 26.19 -15.55 3.25
CA SER A 65 25.43 -16.71 3.73
C SER A 65 26.19 -18.04 3.60
N GLU A 66 27.44 -18.00 3.09
CA GLU A 66 28.30 -19.21 2.87
C GLU A 66 27.56 -20.31 2.06
N ALA A 67 26.79 -19.89 1.07
CA ALA A 67 25.93 -20.75 0.28
C ALA A 67 26.18 -20.54 -1.23
N PRO A 68 25.76 -21.46 -2.10
CA PRO A 68 25.88 -21.29 -3.54
C PRO A 68 25.19 -20.02 -4.06
N ARG A 69 25.55 -19.57 -5.26
CA ARG A 69 24.92 -18.43 -5.97
C ARG A 69 23.41 -18.59 -5.99
N SER A 70 22.70 -17.59 -5.52
CA SER A 70 21.23 -17.61 -5.44
C SER A 70 20.53 -17.27 -6.76
N ALA A 71 21.28 -16.80 -7.76
CA ALA A 71 20.77 -16.37 -9.06
C ALA A 71 21.90 -16.35 -10.11
N THR A 72 21.51 -16.31 -11.39
CA THR A 72 22.40 -16.10 -12.54
C THR A 72 22.51 -14.59 -12.82
N VAL A 73 23.72 -14.11 -13.07
CA VAL A 73 23.97 -12.70 -13.41
C VAL A 73 24.61 -12.60 -14.80
N THR A 74 24.00 -11.79 -15.68
CA THR A 74 24.40 -11.61 -17.07
C THR A 74 24.51 -10.13 -17.42
N ALA A 75 25.61 -9.70 -18.04
CA ALA A 75 25.79 -8.33 -18.53
C ALA A 75 24.76 -7.98 -19.61
N GLN A 76 24.06 -6.85 -19.47
CA GLN A 76 23.10 -6.38 -20.46
C GLN A 76 23.75 -5.53 -21.56
N GLU A 77 24.84 -4.88 -21.23
CA GLU A 77 25.68 -4.01 -22.05
C GLU A 77 27.13 -4.25 -21.68
N GLU A 78 28.08 -3.57 -22.33
CA GLU A 78 29.47 -3.63 -21.89
C GLU A 78 29.56 -3.16 -20.45
N THR A 79 30.02 -4.04 -19.55
CA THR A 79 29.94 -3.83 -18.11
C THR A 79 31.30 -4.02 -17.46
N ILE A 80 31.75 -2.98 -16.76
CA ILE A 80 32.99 -2.99 -16.00
C ILE A 80 32.65 -3.22 -14.53
N VAL A 81 33.24 -4.27 -13.95
CA VAL A 81 33.03 -4.64 -12.54
C VAL A 81 34.34 -4.65 -11.76
N LEU A 82 34.25 -4.33 -10.48
CA LEU A 82 35.30 -4.56 -9.51
C LEU A 82 35.00 -5.87 -8.77
N ALA A 83 35.80 -6.91 -9.03
CA ALA A 83 35.72 -8.19 -8.34
C ALA A 83 36.44 -8.11 -6.99
N ILE A 84 35.75 -8.47 -5.92
CA ILE A 84 36.26 -8.54 -4.54
C ILE A 84 36.32 -10.01 -4.16
N SER A 85 37.49 -10.52 -3.79
CA SER A 85 37.63 -11.92 -3.40
C SER A 85 36.86 -12.22 -2.11
N LYS A 86 36.40 -13.48 -1.98
CA LYS A 86 35.67 -13.99 -0.81
C LYS A 86 36.41 -13.66 0.47
N THR A 87 37.72 -13.98 0.53
CA THR A 87 38.60 -13.71 1.70
C THR A 87 38.68 -12.23 2.07
N SER A 88 38.82 -11.34 1.09
CA SER A 88 38.82 -9.89 1.33
C SER A 88 37.49 -9.38 1.83
N PHE A 89 36.39 -9.92 1.33
CA PHE A 89 35.04 -9.57 1.73
C PHE A 89 34.76 -10.06 3.16
N GLU A 90 35.11 -11.31 3.48
CA GLU A 90 34.96 -11.90 4.81
C GLU A 90 35.81 -11.17 5.87
N ASN A 91 37.06 -10.83 5.57
CA ASN A 91 37.89 -10.03 6.47
C ASN A 91 37.28 -8.68 6.81
N LYS A 92 36.65 -8.02 5.84
CA LYS A 92 35.94 -6.76 6.09
C LYS A 92 34.67 -6.97 6.91
N LEU A 93 33.96 -8.06 6.72
CA LEU A 93 32.77 -8.39 7.52
C LEU A 93 33.15 -8.74 8.98
N GLN A 94 34.25 -9.44 9.19
CA GLN A 94 34.74 -9.76 10.55
C GLN A 94 35.20 -8.54 11.35
N SER A 95 35.54 -7.44 10.65
CA SER A 95 35.91 -6.17 11.31
C SER A 95 34.69 -5.34 11.72
N ILE A 96 33.47 -5.78 11.41
CA ILE A 96 32.22 -5.10 11.75
C ILE A 96 31.72 -5.61 13.12
N ASP A 97 30.98 -4.75 13.84
CA ASP A 97 30.31 -5.12 15.08
C ASP A 97 29.51 -6.42 14.95
N PRO A 98 29.61 -7.37 15.90
CA PRO A 98 28.92 -8.68 15.82
C PRO A 98 27.40 -8.57 15.67
N PHE A 99 26.77 -7.54 16.22
CA PHE A 99 25.35 -7.30 16.08
C PHE A 99 24.99 -6.89 14.63
N LEU A 100 25.77 -5.97 14.04
CA LEU A 100 25.59 -5.57 12.64
C LEU A 100 25.83 -6.73 11.69
N TYR A 101 26.80 -7.58 11.97
CA TYR A 101 27.04 -8.78 11.18
C TYR A 101 25.85 -9.76 11.22
N SER A 102 25.27 -9.99 12.40
CA SER A 102 24.09 -10.83 12.57
C SER A 102 22.86 -10.25 11.85
N LEU A 103 22.69 -8.92 11.92
CA LEU A 103 21.62 -8.20 11.22
C LEU A 103 21.76 -8.37 9.70
N ILE A 104 22.95 -8.18 9.14
CA ILE A 104 23.23 -8.38 7.71
C ILE A 104 22.91 -9.81 7.29
N LYS A 105 23.33 -10.83 8.03
CA LYS A 105 22.99 -12.24 7.74
C LYS A 105 21.48 -12.46 7.72
N THR A 106 20.76 -11.90 8.68
CA THR A 106 19.29 -12.02 8.78
C THR A 106 18.59 -11.36 7.59
N VAL A 107 19.01 -10.15 7.20
CA VAL A 107 18.45 -9.44 6.05
C VAL A 107 18.69 -10.21 4.76
N ILE A 108 19.88 -10.72 4.55
CA ILE A 108 20.22 -11.52 3.37
C ILE A 108 19.43 -12.83 3.31
N ALA A 109 19.23 -13.50 4.44
CA ALA A 109 18.39 -14.71 4.50
C ALA A 109 16.93 -14.40 4.10
N ARG A 110 16.37 -13.30 4.59
CA ARG A 110 15.02 -12.84 4.21
C ARG A 110 14.92 -12.48 2.74
N LEU A 111 15.91 -11.78 2.19
CA LEU A 111 15.96 -11.45 0.76
C LEU A 111 16.02 -12.70 -0.12
N ARG A 112 16.74 -13.75 0.27
CA ARG A 112 16.73 -15.04 -0.43
C ARG A 112 15.34 -15.67 -0.43
N GLN A 113 14.71 -15.78 0.73
CA GLN A 113 13.35 -16.34 0.84
C GLN A 113 12.35 -15.54 0.01
N THR A 114 12.41 -14.22 0.02
CA THR A 114 11.55 -13.35 -0.79
C THR A 114 11.75 -13.58 -2.28
N SER A 115 13.00 -13.70 -2.73
CA SER A 115 13.34 -14.01 -4.13
C SER A 115 12.81 -15.36 -4.56
N ASP A 116 12.95 -16.41 -3.71
CA ASP A 116 12.42 -17.75 -3.97
C ASP A 116 10.89 -17.73 -4.03
N HIS A 117 10.25 -17.01 -3.14
CA HIS A 117 8.79 -16.87 -3.12
C HIS A 117 8.27 -16.17 -4.38
N THR A 118 8.94 -15.10 -4.80
CA THR A 118 8.60 -14.34 -6.02
C THR A 118 8.68 -15.25 -7.27
N VAL A 119 9.73 -16.05 -7.41
CA VAL A 119 9.89 -16.99 -8.52
C VAL A 119 8.79 -18.06 -8.52
N ASN A 120 8.46 -18.61 -7.34
CA ASN A 120 7.37 -19.58 -7.18
C ASN A 120 5.99 -19.00 -7.50
N LEU A 121 5.74 -17.75 -7.11
CA LEU A 121 4.50 -17.03 -7.46
C LEU A 121 4.41 -16.78 -8.95
N TYR A 122 5.49 -16.32 -9.58
CA TYR A 122 5.55 -16.10 -11.02
C TYR A 122 5.22 -17.38 -11.81
N GLU A 123 5.78 -18.53 -11.41
CA GLU A 123 5.48 -19.82 -12.00
C GLU A 123 4.03 -20.29 -11.75
N LYS A 124 3.49 -20.06 -10.55
CA LYS A 124 2.08 -20.36 -10.27
C LYS A 124 1.15 -19.54 -11.16
N ILE A 125 1.42 -18.25 -11.32
CA ILE A 125 0.68 -17.37 -12.23
C ILE A 125 0.77 -17.86 -13.65
N LYS A 126 1.98 -18.24 -14.14
CA LYS A 126 2.20 -18.77 -15.48
C LYS A 126 1.47 -20.11 -15.71
N LYS A 127 1.43 -21.00 -14.70
CA LYS A 127 0.66 -22.26 -14.76
C LYS A 127 -0.85 -22.05 -14.79
N ILE A 128 -1.36 -21.05 -14.07
CA ILE A 128 -2.77 -20.67 -14.08
C ILE A 128 -3.12 -20.09 -15.47
N GLN A 129 -2.28 -19.24 -16.02
CA GLN A 129 -2.42 -18.68 -17.38
C GLN A 129 -2.30 -19.77 -18.45
N GLY A 130 -1.42 -20.75 -18.28
CA GLY A 130 -1.22 -21.87 -19.22
C GLY A 130 -2.36 -22.89 -19.29
N LYS A 131 -3.25 -22.93 -18.27
CA LYS A 131 -4.46 -23.79 -18.31
C LYS A 131 -5.66 -23.12 -19.00
N SER A 132 -5.59 -21.83 -19.28
CA SER A 132 -6.67 -21.06 -19.95
C SER A 132 -6.39 -20.78 -21.44
N ILE A 133 -5.27 -21.23 -21.99
CA ILE A 133 -4.88 -20.89 -23.37
C ILE A 133 -4.57 -22.15 -24.16
N GLN A 134 -5.63 -22.85 -24.59
CA GLN A 134 -5.61 -23.46 -25.93
C GLN A 134 -6.37 -22.46 -26.83
N ASN A 135 -5.63 -21.91 -27.79
CA ASN A 135 -6.04 -20.97 -28.84
C ASN A 135 -6.13 -19.50 -28.41
N THR A 136 -4.99 -18.83 -28.38
CA THR A 136 -4.74 -17.59 -29.14
C THR A 136 -3.36 -17.04 -28.70
N SER A 137 -2.51 -16.70 -29.65
CA SER A 137 -1.24 -16.00 -29.43
C SER A 137 -1.47 -14.71 -28.63
N PRO A 138 -0.67 -14.41 -27.59
CA PRO A 138 -0.81 -13.12 -26.92
C PRO A 138 -0.19 -12.04 -27.81
N LYS A 139 -0.98 -11.49 -28.72
CA LYS A 139 -0.72 -10.14 -29.18
C LYS A 139 -0.93 -9.22 -27.98
N ASN A 140 0.13 -8.48 -27.63
CA ASN A 140 0.12 -7.39 -26.66
C ASN A 140 -0.73 -6.20 -27.15
N ASP A 141 -2.01 -6.44 -27.37
CA ASP A 141 -3.01 -5.42 -27.72
C ASP A 141 -4.09 -5.42 -26.66
N LEU A 142 -3.91 -4.57 -25.63
CA LEU A 142 -5.03 -3.94 -24.97
C LEU A 142 -5.64 -3.02 -26.01
N THR A 143 -6.44 -3.59 -26.91
CA THR A 143 -7.14 -2.86 -27.97
C THR A 143 -7.99 -1.75 -27.35
N GLN A 144 -8.08 -0.64 -28.05
CA GLN A 144 -8.79 0.62 -27.69
C GLN A 144 -10.21 0.43 -27.12
N GLN A 145 -10.83 -0.73 -27.29
CA GLN A 145 -12.17 -1.02 -26.79
C GLN A 145 -12.25 -1.40 -25.30
N LYS A 146 -11.13 -1.78 -24.65
CA LYS A 146 -11.16 -2.31 -23.28
C LYS A 146 -11.45 -1.25 -22.20
N PHE A 147 -11.17 0.02 -22.44
CA PHE A 147 -11.42 1.11 -21.49
C PHE A 147 -12.75 1.85 -21.75
N ALA A 148 -13.52 1.43 -22.74
CA ALA A 148 -14.73 2.15 -23.17
C ALA A 148 -15.83 2.25 -22.08
N ASN A 149 -15.87 1.28 -21.16
CA ASN A 149 -16.88 1.19 -20.10
C ASN A 149 -16.36 1.64 -18.74
N VAL A 150 -15.12 2.14 -18.67
CA VAL A 150 -14.51 2.61 -17.41
C VAL A 150 -14.99 4.02 -17.10
N ASN A 151 -15.60 4.20 -15.93
CA ASN A 151 -15.96 5.53 -15.43
C ASN A 151 -14.69 6.19 -14.88
N PHE A 152 -14.18 7.14 -15.63
CA PHE A 152 -12.90 7.76 -15.38
C PHE A 152 -13.03 9.26 -15.08
N ILE A 153 -12.35 9.72 -14.02
CA ILE A 153 -12.27 11.13 -13.68
C ILE A 153 -10.80 11.58 -13.60
N PHE A 154 -10.53 12.73 -14.19
CA PHE A 154 -9.21 13.36 -14.22
C PHE A 154 -9.28 14.76 -13.61
N ALA A 155 -8.43 15.05 -12.62
CA ALA A 155 -8.37 16.33 -11.94
C ALA A 155 -6.97 16.94 -12.04
N ASP A 156 -6.85 18.10 -12.70
CA ASP A 156 -5.62 18.90 -12.82
C ASP A 156 -6.01 20.38 -12.92
N PRO A 157 -5.40 21.30 -12.14
CA PRO A 157 -5.73 22.73 -12.21
C PRO A 157 -5.29 23.36 -13.56
N ASN A 158 -4.30 22.79 -14.24
CA ASN A 158 -3.76 23.33 -15.47
C ASN A 158 -4.57 22.88 -16.71
N PRO A 159 -5.23 23.79 -17.44
CA PRO A 159 -6.04 23.44 -18.62
C PRO A 159 -5.21 22.86 -19.76
N GLN A 160 -3.95 23.26 -19.92
CA GLN A 160 -3.09 22.72 -20.98
C GLN A 160 -2.75 21.25 -20.71
N THR A 161 -2.47 20.90 -19.45
CA THR A 161 -2.23 19.52 -19.04
C THR A 161 -3.49 18.68 -19.26
N ARG A 162 -4.67 19.19 -18.87
CA ARG A 162 -5.94 18.48 -19.08
C ARG A 162 -6.17 18.19 -20.57
N ASN A 163 -6.02 19.17 -21.44
CA ASN A 163 -6.21 19.00 -22.89
C ASN A 163 -5.21 18.03 -23.51
N SER A 164 -3.94 18.13 -23.12
CA SER A 164 -2.88 17.25 -23.63
C SER A 164 -3.11 15.79 -23.22
N LEU A 165 -3.40 15.54 -21.95
CA LEU A 165 -3.66 14.17 -21.45
C LEU A 165 -4.96 13.59 -21.96
N ARG A 166 -6.00 14.40 -22.13
CA ARG A 166 -7.30 13.96 -22.67
C ARG A 166 -7.16 13.29 -24.04
N GLY A 167 -6.40 13.90 -24.97
CA GLY A 167 -6.13 13.32 -26.27
C GLY A 167 -5.45 11.95 -26.18
N GLY A 168 -4.44 11.85 -25.34
CA GLY A 168 -3.73 10.58 -25.12
C GLY A 168 -4.60 9.50 -24.46
N LEU A 169 -5.46 9.88 -23.50
CA LEU A 169 -6.40 8.97 -22.84
C LEU A 169 -7.50 8.47 -23.77
N PHE A 170 -8.02 9.33 -24.66
CA PHE A 170 -8.89 8.88 -25.75
C PHE A 170 -8.18 7.88 -26.66
N GLY A 171 -6.89 8.11 -26.97
CA GLY A 171 -6.07 7.17 -27.73
C GLY A 171 -5.89 5.81 -27.04
N LEU A 172 -5.96 5.74 -25.72
CA LEU A 172 -5.96 4.49 -24.94
C LEU A 172 -7.33 3.78 -24.96
N GLY A 173 -8.42 4.45 -25.39
CA GLY A 173 -9.75 3.87 -25.54
C GLY A 173 -10.77 4.28 -24.48
N PHE A 174 -10.45 5.25 -23.61
CA PHE A 174 -11.46 5.84 -22.74
C PHE A 174 -12.45 6.67 -23.57
N LYS A 175 -13.77 6.41 -23.43
CA LYS A 175 -14.79 7.13 -24.17
C LYS A 175 -15.35 8.31 -23.38
N GLU A 176 -15.56 8.11 -22.08
CA GLU A 176 -16.12 9.12 -21.20
C GLU A 176 -15.07 9.53 -20.19
N ILE A 177 -14.54 10.76 -20.36
CA ILE A 177 -13.55 11.35 -19.45
C ILE A 177 -14.21 12.55 -18.80
N CYS A 178 -14.51 12.43 -17.51
CA CYS A 178 -14.87 13.59 -16.69
C CYS A 178 -13.59 14.32 -16.30
N ASP A 179 -13.40 15.55 -16.74
CA ASP A 179 -12.25 16.37 -16.32
C ASP A 179 -12.72 17.56 -15.46
N VAL A 180 -11.98 17.81 -14.38
CA VAL A 180 -12.29 18.86 -13.42
C VAL A 180 -11.05 19.70 -13.10
N SER A 181 -11.27 20.98 -12.79
CA SER A 181 -10.21 21.97 -12.59
C SER A 181 -10.02 22.38 -11.12
N THR A 182 -10.92 21.97 -10.21
CA THR A 182 -10.85 22.30 -8.78
C THR A 182 -11.18 21.08 -7.92
N LEU A 183 -10.64 21.04 -6.69
CA LEU A 183 -10.99 20.00 -5.71
C LEU A 183 -12.47 20.03 -5.33
N PHE A 184 -13.09 21.21 -5.32
CA PHE A 184 -14.52 21.34 -5.06
C PHE A 184 -15.36 20.60 -6.13
N GLN A 185 -15.05 20.83 -7.42
CA GLN A 185 -15.71 20.10 -8.51
C GLN A 185 -15.48 18.59 -8.40
N LEU A 186 -14.25 18.18 -8.02
CA LEU A 186 -13.92 16.79 -7.84
C LEU A 186 -14.75 16.15 -6.72
N ARG A 187 -14.88 16.81 -5.56
CA ARG A 187 -15.73 16.34 -4.44
C ARG A 187 -17.17 16.15 -4.88
N GLU A 188 -17.75 17.14 -5.56
CA GLU A 188 -19.11 17.06 -6.07
C GLU A 188 -19.32 15.88 -7.05
N GLN A 189 -18.36 15.63 -7.93
CA GLN A 189 -18.43 14.51 -8.87
C GLN A 189 -18.33 13.16 -8.18
N ILE A 190 -17.37 12.99 -7.25
CA ILE A 190 -17.17 11.75 -6.48
C ILE A 190 -18.40 11.43 -5.60
N LYS A 191 -19.04 12.47 -5.03
CA LYS A 191 -20.27 12.33 -4.24
C LYS A 191 -21.47 11.88 -5.07
N LYS A 192 -21.61 12.40 -6.30
CA LYS A 192 -22.76 12.13 -7.17
C LYS A 192 -22.62 10.85 -7.98
N ASN A 193 -21.43 10.53 -8.44
CA ASN A 193 -21.17 9.47 -9.40
C ASN A 193 -20.20 8.42 -8.86
N ARG A 194 -20.28 7.20 -9.43
CA ARG A 194 -19.32 6.13 -9.17
C ARG A 194 -18.23 6.16 -10.23
N TYR A 195 -16.99 6.25 -9.78
CA TYR A 195 -15.81 6.18 -10.64
C TYR A 195 -15.01 4.90 -10.34
N ASP A 196 -14.32 4.40 -11.37
CA ASP A 196 -13.43 3.23 -11.29
C ASP A 196 -11.97 3.64 -11.19
N LEU A 197 -11.66 4.80 -11.80
CA LEU A 197 -10.31 5.35 -11.85
C LEU A 197 -10.35 6.87 -11.63
N LEU A 198 -9.52 7.34 -10.70
CA LEU A 198 -9.19 8.76 -10.50
C LEU A 198 -7.71 8.98 -10.81
N ILE A 199 -7.42 9.93 -11.69
CA ILE A 199 -6.08 10.50 -11.82
C ILE A 199 -6.13 11.93 -11.28
N LEU A 200 -5.31 12.22 -10.27
CA LEU A 200 -5.36 13.47 -9.51
C LEU A 200 -3.98 14.13 -9.47
N ASP A 201 -3.91 15.40 -9.85
CA ASP A 201 -2.69 16.19 -9.76
C ASP A 201 -2.48 16.75 -8.35
N ALA A 202 -1.27 16.60 -7.80
CA ALA A 202 -0.91 17.16 -6.49
C ALA A 202 -0.73 18.70 -6.51
N ALA A 203 -0.83 19.36 -7.66
CA ALA A 203 -0.72 20.80 -7.77
C ALA A 203 -1.89 21.57 -7.12
N PHE A 204 -2.98 20.88 -6.74
CA PHE A 204 -4.04 21.48 -5.90
C PHE A 204 -3.62 21.80 -4.46
N GLY A 205 -2.41 21.41 -4.04
CA GLY A 205 -1.92 21.49 -2.68
C GLY A 205 -1.71 20.10 -2.08
N GLY A 206 -0.45 19.74 -1.79
CA GLY A 206 -0.11 18.36 -1.40
C GLY A 206 -0.85 17.86 -0.15
N ARG A 207 -1.07 18.73 0.86
CA ARG A 207 -1.84 18.37 2.07
C ARG A 207 -3.33 18.24 1.79
N GLU A 208 -3.90 19.13 0.98
CA GLU A 208 -5.32 19.08 0.59
C GLU A 208 -5.63 17.84 -0.23
N VAL A 209 -4.71 17.47 -1.14
CA VAL A 209 -4.83 16.24 -1.96
C VAL A 209 -4.75 14.99 -1.07
N ALA A 210 -3.82 14.94 -0.12
CA ALA A 210 -3.73 13.83 0.82
C ALA A 210 -5.00 13.71 1.68
N GLY A 211 -5.49 14.81 2.24
CA GLY A 211 -6.75 14.85 2.98
C GLY A 211 -7.94 14.40 2.14
N PHE A 212 -8.02 14.83 0.88
CA PHE A 212 -9.09 14.42 -0.02
C PHE A 212 -9.05 12.90 -0.34
N ILE A 213 -7.87 12.33 -0.55
CA ILE A 213 -7.71 10.88 -0.77
C ILE A 213 -8.12 10.12 0.49
N HIS A 214 -7.72 10.60 1.65
CA HIS A 214 -8.11 10.05 2.94
C HIS A 214 -9.64 10.04 3.08
N ASP A 215 -10.33 11.16 2.81
CA ASP A 215 -11.79 11.26 2.85
C ASP A 215 -12.44 10.20 1.94
N ILE A 216 -11.97 10.07 0.69
CA ILE A 216 -12.46 9.02 -0.24
C ILE A 216 -12.31 7.63 0.37
N ARG A 217 -11.11 7.29 0.88
CA ARG A 217 -10.82 5.96 1.45
C ARG A 217 -11.64 5.64 2.68
N HIS A 218 -11.95 6.67 3.47
CA HIS A 218 -12.81 6.56 4.65
C HIS A 218 -14.32 6.57 4.32
N GLY A 219 -14.67 6.66 3.03
CA GLY A 219 -16.07 6.62 2.57
C GLY A 219 -16.82 7.92 2.83
N ILE A 220 -16.11 9.03 3.12
CA ILE A 220 -16.73 10.33 3.36
C ILE A 220 -17.16 10.92 2.01
N ASP A 221 -18.46 11.13 1.84
CA ASP A 221 -19.06 11.68 0.63
C ASP A 221 -18.60 10.99 -0.69
N CYS A 222 -18.37 9.66 -0.64
CA CYS A 222 -17.87 8.89 -1.77
C CYS A 222 -18.73 7.62 -2.01
N LYS A 223 -19.19 7.40 -3.26
CA LYS A 223 -19.96 6.21 -3.63
C LYS A 223 -19.13 4.95 -3.86
N ASN A 224 -17.83 5.08 -4.09
CA ASN A 224 -16.91 3.97 -4.28
C ASN A 224 -15.54 4.27 -3.64
N PRO A 225 -15.32 4.02 -2.34
CA PRO A 225 -14.03 4.27 -1.69
C PRO A 225 -12.91 3.36 -2.20
N PHE A 226 -13.28 2.31 -2.96
CA PHE A 226 -12.34 1.33 -3.51
C PHE A 226 -11.88 1.68 -4.92
N LEU A 227 -12.26 2.84 -5.50
CA LEU A 227 -11.79 3.24 -6.82
C LEU A 227 -10.25 3.27 -6.88
N SER A 228 -9.69 3.06 -8.09
CA SER A 228 -8.25 3.16 -8.29
C SER A 228 -7.81 4.61 -8.31
N ILE A 229 -6.79 5.00 -7.53
CA ILE A 229 -6.30 6.39 -7.41
C ILE A 229 -4.83 6.47 -7.82
N ILE A 230 -4.55 7.25 -8.87
CA ILE A 230 -3.20 7.59 -9.33
C ILE A 230 -2.97 9.07 -9.06
N VAL A 231 -1.90 9.42 -8.36
CA VAL A 231 -1.53 10.82 -8.09
C VAL A 231 -0.35 11.21 -8.96
N LEU A 232 -0.47 12.38 -9.62
CA LEU A 232 0.59 13.00 -10.41
C LEU A 232 1.25 14.09 -9.57
N THR A 233 2.59 14.09 -9.46
CA THR A 233 3.30 15.13 -8.68
C THR A 233 4.59 15.56 -9.33
N GLN A 234 4.99 16.82 -9.14
CA GLN A 234 6.33 17.33 -9.48
C GLN A 234 7.29 17.21 -8.29
N ASN A 235 6.76 17.08 -7.09
CA ASN A 235 7.56 17.01 -5.87
C ASN A 235 8.22 15.64 -5.73
N LYS A 236 9.56 15.61 -5.78
CA LYS A 236 10.39 14.40 -5.67
C LYS A 236 10.73 14.03 -4.24
N SER A 237 10.29 14.83 -3.25
CA SER A 237 10.57 14.56 -1.84
C SER A 237 9.96 13.22 -1.40
N PRO A 238 10.74 12.36 -0.72
CA PRO A 238 10.22 11.12 -0.15
C PRO A 238 9.04 11.38 0.79
N GLN A 239 9.11 12.42 1.62
CA GLN A 239 8.06 12.79 2.58
C GLN A 239 6.72 13.09 1.89
N ASN A 240 6.75 13.80 0.76
CA ASN A 240 5.53 14.07 -0.02
C ASN A 240 4.94 12.78 -0.62
N ARG A 241 5.80 11.91 -1.15
CA ARG A 241 5.39 10.63 -1.68
C ARG A 241 4.76 9.75 -0.59
N ASP A 242 5.41 9.68 0.57
CA ASP A 242 4.96 8.87 1.69
C ASP A 242 3.63 9.41 2.23
N ALA A 243 3.44 10.73 2.35
CA ALA A 243 2.17 11.33 2.75
C ALA A 243 1.02 10.95 1.80
N LEU A 244 1.24 10.97 0.47
CA LEU A 244 0.24 10.55 -0.51
C LEU A 244 -0.06 9.04 -0.43
N LEU A 245 0.97 8.23 -0.20
CA LEU A 245 0.81 6.80 -0.02
C LEU A 245 0.07 6.47 1.29
N HIS A 246 0.38 7.17 2.38
CA HIS A 246 -0.31 7.04 3.66
C HIS A 246 -1.77 7.54 3.58
N ALA A 247 -2.08 8.48 2.70
CA ALA A 247 -3.46 8.85 2.42
C ALA A 247 -4.27 7.74 1.70
N GLY A 248 -3.62 6.70 1.16
CA GLY A 248 -4.27 5.53 0.55
C GLY A 248 -4.36 5.56 -0.99
N CYS A 249 -3.61 6.42 -1.71
CA CYS A 249 -3.58 6.35 -3.18
C CYS A 249 -2.93 5.04 -3.67
N ASP A 250 -3.22 4.56 -4.87
CA ASP A 250 -2.65 3.32 -5.40
C ASP A 250 -1.25 3.53 -6.01
N HIS A 251 -1.06 4.60 -6.75
CA HIS A 251 0.21 4.95 -7.38
C HIS A 251 0.51 6.43 -7.30
N VAL A 252 1.80 6.77 -7.18
CA VAL A 252 2.32 8.14 -7.32
C VAL A 252 3.26 8.18 -8.51
N LEU A 253 2.95 9.01 -9.51
CA LEU A 253 3.73 9.20 -10.72
C LEU A 253 4.40 10.58 -10.74
N LEU A 254 5.70 10.60 -10.99
CA LEU A 254 6.47 11.85 -11.08
C LEU A 254 6.37 12.47 -12.49
N LYS A 255 6.04 13.75 -12.56
CA LYS A 255 6.11 14.54 -13.81
C LYS A 255 7.59 14.78 -14.21
N PRO A 256 7.93 14.82 -15.53
CA PRO A 256 7.04 14.77 -16.69
C PRO A 256 6.46 13.36 -16.96
N ILE A 257 5.20 13.33 -17.38
CA ILE A 257 4.43 12.09 -17.56
C ILE A 257 4.17 11.87 -19.04
N SER A 258 4.42 10.65 -19.50
CA SER A 258 3.99 10.16 -20.79
C SER A 258 2.71 9.33 -20.66
N ILE A 259 1.91 9.28 -21.71
CA ILE A 259 0.71 8.42 -21.81
C ILE A 259 1.07 6.96 -21.57
N GLU A 260 2.25 6.53 -21.99
CA GLU A 260 2.77 5.18 -21.76
C GLU A 260 2.95 4.88 -20.27
N LYS A 261 3.48 5.81 -19.47
CA LYS A 261 3.62 5.65 -18.01
C LYS A 261 2.26 5.52 -17.32
N ILE A 262 1.28 6.33 -17.74
CA ILE A 262 -0.10 6.24 -17.26
C ILE A 262 -0.70 4.88 -17.62
N SER A 263 -0.57 4.47 -18.89
CA SER A 263 -1.06 3.18 -19.38
C SER A 263 -0.47 2.00 -18.58
N ASN A 264 0.83 2.03 -18.30
CA ASN A 264 1.50 0.98 -17.54
C ASN A 264 1.03 0.94 -16.07
N ALA A 265 0.79 2.10 -15.45
CA ALA A 265 0.21 2.18 -14.11
C ALA A 265 -1.23 1.61 -14.07
N ILE A 266 -2.08 1.98 -15.05
CA ILE A 266 -3.43 1.44 -15.16
C ILE A 266 -3.40 -0.08 -15.37
N LYS A 267 -2.54 -0.57 -16.26
CA LYS A 267 -2.35 -2.02 -16.49
C LYS A 267 -1.96 -2.75 -15.21
N ALA A 268 -1.03 -2.20 -14.45
CA ALA A 268 -0.62 -2.78 -13.17
C ALA A 268 -1.80 -2.90 -12.21
N LEU A 269 -2.67 -1.89 -12.13
CA LEU A 269 -3.86 -1.90 -11.28
C LEU A 269 -4.93 -2.93 -11.72
N CYS A 270 -4.94 -3.32 -13.00
CA CYS A 270 -5.88 -4.33 -13.52
C CYS A 270 -5.42 -5.78 -13.27
N HIS A 271 -4.14 -6.03 -12.97
CA HIS A 271 -3.59 -7.40 -12.96
C HIS A 271 -3.62 -8.08 -11.58
N TYR A 272 -3.86 -7.33 -10.50
CA TYR A 272 -3.76 -7.86 -9.14
C TYR A 272 -5.08 -7.75 -8.40
N GLY A 273 -5.45 -8.80 -7.66
CA GLY A 273 -6.49 -8.73 -6.64
C GLY A 273 -6.13 -7.61 -5.65
N ARG A 274 -7.12 -6.81 -5.25
CA ARG A 274 -6.89 -5.67 -4.37
C ARG A 274 -7.26 -6.04 -2.95
N LYS A 275 -6.26 -5.98 -2.08
CA LYS A 275 -6.44 -6.09 -0.63
C LYS A 275 -6.23 -4.74 0.01
N PHE A 276 -7.12 -4.39 0.92
CA PHE A 276 -7.02 -3.17 1.71
C PHE A 276 -6.72 -3.52 3.16
N ILE A 277 -5.93 -2.66 3.78
CA ILE A 277 -5.75 -2.60 5.23
C ILE A 277 -6.69 -1.53 5.77
N VAL A 278 -7.33 -1.82 6.89
CA VAL A 278 -8.20 -0.89 7.62
C VAL A 278 -7.73 -0.78 9.05
N THR A 279 -7.26 0.41 9.40
CA THR A 279 -6.98 0.81 10.78
C THR A 279 -7.89 2.01 11.14
N HIS A 280 -7.73 2.61 12.31
CA HIS A 280 -8.49 3.80 12.65
C HIS A 280 -8.11 4.99 11.76
N ASP A 281 -6.82 5.15 11.42
CA ASP A 281 -6.25 6.28 10.69
C ASP A 281 -5.82 5.97 9.25
N TYR A 282 -5.74 4.70 8.86
CA TYR A 282 -5.37 4.30 7.50
C TYR A 282 -6.40 3.37 6.88
N VAL A 283 -6.81 3.73 5.68
CA VAL A 283 -7.59 2.86 4.79
C VAL A 283 -6.97 2.93 3.40
N GLY A 284 -6.55 1.79 2.88
CA GLY A 284 -5.94 1.78 1.56
C GLY A 284 -5.31 0.44 1.18
N PRO A 285 -4.68 0.40 -0.01
CA PRO A 285 -4.04 -0.81 -0.52
C PRO A 285 -3.00 -1.38 0.45
N ASP A 286 -3.03 -2.70 0.64
CA ASP A 286 -1.98 -3.43 1.35
C ASP A 286 -0.68 -3.37 0.53
N ARG A 287 0.29 -2.60 1.01
CA ARG A 287 1.60 -2.41 0.36
C ARG A 287 2.75 -3.01 1.12
N ILE A 288 2.55 -3.20 2.41
CA ILE A 288 3.55 -3.67 3.35
C ILE A 288 2.78 -4.57 4.31
N ASN A 289 3.38 -5.69 4.72
CA ASN A 289 2.92 -6.39 5.91
C ASN A 289 2.93 -5.39 7.07
N TYR A 290 1.83 -4.66 7.23
CA TYR A 290 1.65 -3.68 8.29
C TYR A 290 1.64 -4.46 9.60
N GLN A 291 2.77 -4.52 10.25
CA GLN A 291 2.88 -5.02 11.62
C GLN A 291 2.66 -3.82 12.53
N ASN A 292 1.57 -3.85 13.27
CA ASN A 292 1.36 -2.95 14.40
C ASN A 292 2.57 -3.05 15.33
N PRO A 293 3.04 -1.96 15.97
CA PRO A 293 4.09 -2.01 17.01
C PRO A 293 3.88 -3.09 18.06
N ASN A 294 2.64 -3.49 18.30
CA ASN A 294 2.26 -4.57 19.24
C ASN A 294 2.28 -5.98 18.62
N GLY A 295 2.77 -6.17 17.39
CA GLY A 295 2.88 -7.48 16.76
C GLY A 295 1.57 -8.03 16.16
N GLU A 296 0.43 -7.35 16.30
CA GLU A 296 -0.83 -7.72 15.69
C GLU A 296 -0.86 -7.26 14.22
N SER A 297 -1.23 -8.16 13.31
CA SER A 297 -1.45 -7.80 11.91
C SER A 297 -2.74 -6.99 11.77
N ALA A 298 -2.67 -5.85 11.08
CA ALA A 298 -3.87 -5.09 10.76
C ALA A 298 -4.84 -5.94 9.90
N PRO A 299 -6.16 -5.80 10.08
CA PRO A 299 -7.13 -6.55 9.30
C PRO A 299 -7.01 -6.22 7.82
N VAL A 300 -6.87 -7.26 7.04
CA VAL A 300 -6.77 -7.20 5.57
C VAL A 300 -8.01 -7.81 4.99
N PHE A 301 -8.66 -7.14 4.05
CA PHE A 301 -9.82 -7.68 3.36
C PHE A 301 -9.78 -7.43 1.85
N ASP A 302 -10.44 -8.31 1.10
CA ASP A 302 -10.52 -8.19 -0.35
C ASP A 302 -11.54 -7.12 -0.74
N VAL A 303 -11.13 -6.18 -1.61
CA VAL A 303 -11.99 -5.13 -2.14
C VAL A 303 -12.25 -5.32 -3.64
N PRO A 304 -13.42 -4.89 -4.16
CA PRO A 304 -13.73 -5.00 -5.57
C PRO A 304 -12.77 -4.13 -6.40
N ASN A 305 -12.16 -4.74 -7.41
CA ASN A 305 -11.40 -4.01 -8.43
C ASN A 305 -12.31 -3.71 -9.64
N THR A 306 -13.11 -2.64 -9.52
CA THR A 306 -14.09 -2.27 -10.56
C THR A 306 -13.40 -1.87 -11.86
N LEU A 307 -12.21 -1.28 -11.81
CA LEU A 307 -11.38 -0.98 -12.97
C LEU A 307 -11.02 -2.27 -13.73
N ALA A 308 -10.45 -3.25 -13.04
CA ALA A 308 -10.07 -4.53 -13.65
C ALA A 308 -11.28 -5.26 -14.21
N ALA A 309 -12.37 -5.36 -13.46
CA ALA A 309 -13.58 -6.07 -13.88
C ALA A 309 -14.18 -5.47 -15.16
N LYS A 310 -14.19 -4.15 -15.33
CA LYS A 310 -14.65 -3.48 -16.55
C LYS A 310 -13.67 -3.63 -17.71
N VAL A 311 -12.38 -3.55 -17.46
CA VAL A 311 -11.32 -3.70 -18.49
C VAL A 311 -11.27 -5.14 -19.03
N LEU A 312 -11.49 -6.12 -18.17
CA LEU A 312 -11.47 -7.55 -18.52
C LEU A 312 -12.82 -8.09 -18.96
N ASN A 313 -13.90 -7.29 -18.87
CA ASN A 313 -15.29 -7.71 -19.10
C ASN A 313 -15.72 -8.94 -18.27
N GLU A 314 -15.26 -9.00 -17.02
CA GLU A 314 -15.48 -10.15 -16.13
C GLU A 314 -16.77 -10.05 -15.30
N ALA A 315 -17.39 -8.86 -15.21
CA ALA A 315 -18.59 -8.66 -14.39
C ALA A 315 -19.60 -7.70 -15.03
N ARG A 316 -20.88 -7.92 -14.76
CA ARG A 316 -21.95 -7.00 -15.12
C ARG A 316 -21.98 -5.81 -14.17
N ALA A 317 -22.58 -4.70 -14.59
CA ALA A 317 -22.66 -3.49 -13.76
C ALA A 317 -23.37 -3.74 -12.41
N GLU A 318 -24.45 -4.54 -12.43
CA GLU A 318 -25.21 -4.93 -11.24
C GLU A 318 -24.36 -5.75 -10.24
N ASP A 319 -23.55 -6.71 -10.74
CA ASP A 319 -22.66 -7.53 -9.91
C ASP A 319 -21.61 -6.67 -9.21
N LEU A 320 -21.10 -5.62 -9.90
CA LEU A 320 -20.14 -4.68 -9.35
C LEU A 320 -20.78 -3.77 -8.29
N GLU A 321 -22.03 -3.37 -8.46
CA GLU A 321 -22.78 -2.61 -7.45
C GLU A 321 -22.97 -3.40 -6.17
N HIS A 322 -23.40 -4.66 -6.29
CA HIS A 322 -23.52 -5.56 -5.16
C HIS A 322 -22.16 -5.83 -4.47
N ALA A 323 -21.10 -6.02 -5.26
CA ALA A 323 -19.76 -6.22 -4.70
C ALA A 323 -19.26 -4.99 -3.92
N ILE A 324 -19.46 -3.78 -4.43
CA ILE A 324 -19.14 -2.53 -3.72
C ILE A 324 -19.97 -2.43 -2.43
N HIS A 325 -21.28 -2.67 -2.52
CA HIS A 325 -22.17 -2.58 -1.35
C HIS A 325 -21.76 -3.56 -0.25
N ASN A 326 -21.55 -4.83 -0.58
CA ASN A 326 -21.13 -5.84 0.38
C ASN A 326 -19.77 -5.51 1.03
N SER A 327 -18.83 -4.97 0.21
CA SER A 327 -17.54 -4.54 0.72
C SER A 327 -17.63 -3.30 1.60
N LEU A 328 -18.57 -2.39 1.33
CA LEU A 328 -18.85 -1.23 2.19
C LEU A 328 -19.44 -1.65 3.53
N CYS A 329 -20.37 -2.60 3.57
CA CYS A 329 -20.91 -3.13 4.81
C CYS A 329 -19.79 -3.71 5.68
N LYS A 330 -18.97 -4.61 5.10
CA LYS A 330 -17.82 -5.20 5.80
C LYS A 330 -16.78 -4.17 6.24
N PHE A 331 -16.51 -3.18 5.41
CA PHE A 331 -15.64 -2.06 5.73
C PHE A 331 -16.14 -1.27 6.95
N ASN A 332 -17.43 -0.95 6.98
CA ASN A 332 -18.05 -0.24 8.10
C ASN A 332 -18.00 -1.09 9.40
N GLU A 333 -18.25 -2.38 9.33
CA GLU A 333 -18.10 -3.28 10.49
C GLU A 333 -16.67 -3.24 11.05
N ILE A 334 -15.65 -3.36 10.19
CA ILE A 334 -14.24 -3.29 10.61
C ILE A 334 -13.92 -1.94 11.23
N LYS A 335 -14.40 -0.84 10.64
CA LYS A 335 -14.16 0.52 11.16
C LYS A 335 -14.82 0.73 12.52
N LEU A 336 -16.06 0.28 12.68
CA LEU A 336 -16.76 0.33 13.98
C LEU A 336 -15.97 -0.42 15.05
N GLU A 337 -15.54 -1.64 14.77
CA GLU A 337 -14.70 -2.42 15.69
C GLU A 337 -13.40 -1.69 16.06
N ARG A 338 -12.69 -1.13 15.05
CA ARG A 338 -11.42 -0.41 15.28
C ARG A 338 -11.61 0.84 16.15
N HIS A 339 -12.67 1.60 15.94
CA HIS A 339 -12.96 2.76 16.78
C HIS A 339 -13.33 2.39 18.21
N LEU A 340 -14.08 1.30 18.41
CA LEU A 340 -14.37 0.80 19.76
C LEU A 340 -13.09 0.37 20.50
N VAL A 341 -12.20 -0.36 19.82
CA VAL A 341 -10.89 -0.75 20.39
C VAL A 341 -10.05 0.49 20.72
N GLN A 342 -10.04 1.47 19.84
CA GLN A 342 -9.31 2.73 20.07
C GLN A 342 -9.89 3.52 21.23
N LEU A 343 -11.21 3.64 21.34
CA LEU A 343 -11.85 4.33 22.45
C LEU A 343 -11.47 3.70 23.81
N ALA A 344 -11.50 2.36 23.91
CA ALA A 344 -11.06 1.66 25.11
C ALA A 344 -9.61 2.00 25.46
N TRP A 345 -8.71 1.99 24.46
CA TRP A 345 -7.29 2.29 24.61
C TRP A 345 -7.05 3.74 25.06
N LEU A 346 -7.78 4.69 24.47
CA LEU A 346 -7.66 6.12 24.80
C LEU A 346 -8.19 6.41 26.21
N MET A 347 -9.33 5.83 26.59
CA MET A 347 -9.91 6.03 27.94
C MET A 347 -9.00 5.45 29.03
N ASP A 348 -8.36 4.29 28.79
CA ASP A 348 -7.40 3.70 29.73
C ASP A 348 -6.20 4.63 29.99
N ARG A 349 -5.80 5.43 29.01
CA ARG A 349 -4.68 6.40 29.10
C ARG A 349 -5.07 7.79 29.61
N LEU A 350 -6.34 8.10 29.60
CA LEU A 350 -6.86 9.36 30.14
C LEU A 350 -6.90 9.36 31.69
N THR A 351 -6.56 8.22 32.33
CA THR A 351 -6.47 8.11 33.78
C THR A 351 -5.34 8.96 34.37
N PRO A 352 -5.44 9.43 35.62
CA PRO A 352 -4.40 10.26 36.27
C PRO A 352 -3.02 9.57 36.33
N ASP A 353 -3.01 8.24 36.43
CA ASP A 353 -1.79 7.43 36.52
C ASP A 353 -1.19 7.11 35.13
N ASN A 354 -1.46 7.93 34.13
CA ASN A 354 -0.98 7.76 32.75
C ASN A 354 0.56 7.54 32.72
N PRO A 355 1.05 6.30 32.62
CA PRO A 355 2.46 5.98 32.74
C PRO A 355 3.27 6.42 31.50
N GLU A 356 2.60 6.68 30.40
CA GLU A 356 3.21 7.04 29.11
C GLU A 356 3.26 8.57 28.88
N GLY A 357 2.65 9.36 29.78
CA GLY A 357 2.73 10.82 29.77
C GLY A 357 2.05 11.52 28.60
N TYR A 358 1.01 10.90 28.02
CA TYR A 358 0.23 11.54 26.95
C TYR A 358 -0.47 12.81 27.44
N ASP A 359 -0.52 13.82 26.57
CA ASP A 359 -1.31 15.03 26.81
C ASP A 359 -2.80 14.69 26.86
N PRO A 360 -3.50 14.99 27.96
CA PRO A 360 -4.92 14.70 28.10
C PRO A 360 -5.79 15.35 27.02
N ASP A 361 -5.49 16.59 26.63
CA ASP A 361 -6.25 17.29 25.60
C ASP A 361 -6.11 16.61 24.25
N TYR A 362 -4.92 16.13 23.92
CA TYR A 362 -4.70 15.32 22.72
C TYR A 362 -5.51 14.00 22.75
N LEU A 363 -5.57 13.32 23.90
CA LEU A 363 -6.38 12.10 24.06
C LEU A 363 -7.89 12.39 23.90
N LEU A 364 -8.37 13.49 24.45
CA LEU A 364 -9.77 13.92 24.30
C LEU A 364 -10.11 14.24 22.85
N ASP A 365 -9.23 14.91 22.11
CA ASP A 365 -9.40 15.17 20.68
C ASP A 365 -9.47 13.86 19.88
N CYS A 366 -8.64 12.87 20.21
CA CYS A 366 -8.67 11.54 19.57
C CYS A 366 -9.98 10.79 19.87
N ILE A 367 -10.50 10.89 21.10
CA ILE A 367 -11.79 10.29 21.47
C ILE A 367 -12.93 10.97 20.70
N GLU A 368 -12.93 12.28 20.63
CA GLU A 368 -13.95 13.08 19.92
C GLU A 368 -13.99 12.71 18.42
N ASN A 369 -12.83 12.65 17.76
CA ASN A 369 -12.72 12.21 16.36
C ASN A 369 -13.26 10.79 16.15
N SER A 370 -12.96 9.87 17.07
CA SER A 370 -13.46 8.50 17.00
C SER A 370 -14.99 8.41 17.16
N LEU A 371 -15.57 9.20 18.08
CA LEU A 371 -17.02 9.27 18.29
C LEU A 371 -17.73 9.88 17.07
N GLN A 372 -17.12 10.87 16.43
CA GLN A 372 -17.66 11.50 15.22
C GLN A 372 -17.70 10.49 14.06
N ASP A 373 -16.62 9.73 13.81
CA ASP A 373 -16.58 8.72 12.76
C ASP A 373 -17.56 7.57 13.05
N LEU A 374 -17.69 7.13 14.30
CA LEU A 374 -18.69 6.16 14.73
C LEU A 374 -20.11 6.63 14.41
N SER A 375 -20.45 7.86 14.74
CA SER A 375 -21.80 8.41 14.53
C SER A 375 -22.22 8.44 13.06
N ILE A 376 -21.26 8.57 12.13
CA ILE A 376 -21.50 8.56 10.69
C ILE A 376 -21.73 7.12 10.16
N ARG A 377 -21.14 6.12 10.81
CA ARG A 377 -21.13 4.72 10.32
C ARG A 377 -22.20 3.82 10.90
N ILE A 378 -22.80 4.23 12.01
CA ILE A 378 -23.85 3.43 12.66
C ILE A 378 -25.10 3.42 11.79
N ASP A 379 -25.61 2.23 11.52
CA ASP A 379 -26.79 1.98 10.69
C ASP A 379 -28.06 2.68 11.27
N GLN A 380 -28.98 3.04 10.38
CA GLN A 380 -30.18 3.82 10.73
C GLN A 380 -31.04 3.14 11.80
N ASP A 381 -31.08 1.80 11.84
CA ASP A 381 -31.85 1.04 12.81
C ASP A 381 -31.31 1.13 14.26
N HIS A 382 -29.98 1.31 14.40
CA HIS A 382 -29.29 1.45 15.68
C HIS A 382 -28.89 2.91 15.99
N ALA A 383 -29.07 3.81 15.03
CA ALA A 383 -28.55 5.17 15.07
C ALA A 383 -29.10 6.01 16.23
N LYS A 384 -30.35 5.85 16.62
CA LYS A 384 -30.98 6.70 17.68
C LYS A 384 -30.32 6.50 19.03
N SER A 385 -30.15 5.24 19.46
CA SER A 385 -29.55 4.93 20.76
C SER A 385 -28.06 5.27 20.78
N ALA A 386 -27.30 4.75 19.81
CA ALA A 386 -25.86 4.94 19.75
C ALA A 386 -25.47 6.40 19.53
N ASN A 387 -26.19 7.18 18.69
CA ASN A 387 -25.94 8.60 18.50
C ASN A 387 -26.24 9.41 19.77
N THR A 388 -27.23 9.00 20.58
CA THR A 388 -27.47 9.64 21.88
C THR A 388 -26.32 9.37 22.83
N ILE A 389 -25.79 8.16 22.84
CA ILE A 389 -24.62 7.79 23.66
C ILE A 389 -23.39 8.60 23.21
N CYS A 390 -23.12 8.68 21.90
CA CYS A 390 -22.01 9.50 21.38
C CYS A 390 -22.15 10.97 21.78
N LYS A 391 -23.35 11.57 21.70
CA LYS A 391 -23.60 12.95 22.17
C LYS A 391 -23.35 13.13 23.66
N ASN A 392 -23.77 12.17 24.47
CA ASN A 392 -23.51 12.23 25.91
C ASN A 392 -22.00 12.14 26.20
N MET A 393 -21.27 11.31 25.47
CA MET A 393 -19.81 11.24 25.59
C MET A 393 -19.14 12.54 25.16
N HIS A 394 -19.59 13.20 24.08
CA HIS A 394 -19.10 14.53 23.69
C HIS A 394 -19.31 15.56 24.81
N HIS A 395 -20.50 15.57 25.43
CA HIS A 395 -20.77 16.49 26.55
C HIS A 395 -19.85 16.22 27.75
N LEU A 396 -19.51 14.98 28.05
CA LEU A 396 -18.53 14.66 29.09
C LEU A 396 -17.12 15.18 28.73
N ILE A 397 -16.72 15.09 27.47
CA ILE A 397 -15.43 15.61 26.97
C ILE A 397 -15.38 17.13 27.21
N ASP A 398 -16.44 17.87 26.86
CA ASP A 398 -16.53 19.30 27.08
C ASP A 398 -16.43 19.65 28.60
N THR A 399 -17.12 18.88 29.44
CA THR A 399 -17.07 19.08 30.90
C THR A 399 -15.64 18.82 31.45
N ILE A 400 -14.94 17.82 30.96
CA ILE A 400 -13.55 17.52 31.37
C ILE A 400 -12.58 18.64 30.93
N ARG A 401 -12.80 19.21 29.74
CA ARG A 401 -12.01 20.37 29.27
C ARG A 401 -12.23 21.62 30.08
N GLU A 402 -13.50 21.90 30.51
CA GLU A 402 -13.84 23.04 31.33
C GLU A 402 -13.33 22.91 32.77
N ASP A 403 -13.41 21.72 33.35
CA ASP A 403 -12.95 21.42 34.70
C ASP A 403 -12.21 20.09 34.81
N SER A 404 -10.89 20.16 34.72
CA SER A 404 -10.01 18.97 34.78
C SER A 404 -10.07 18.25 36.15
N THR A 405 -10.59 18.86 37.20
CA THR A 405 -10.73 18.24 38.54
C THR A 405 -11.79 17.12 38.53
N GLN A 406 -12.78 17.23 37.64
CA GLN A 406 -13.86 16.24 37.51
C GLN A 406 -13.48 15.06 36.65
N ARG A 407 -12.25 15.01 36.09
CA ARG A 407 -11.83 13.98 35.12
C ARG A 407 -12.09 12.55 35.59
N ILE A 408 -11.74 12.22 36.82
CA ILE A 408 -11.88 10.83 37.35
C ILE A 408 -13.35 10.42 37.40
N GLU A 409 -14.24 11.30 37.88
CA GLU A 409 -15.68 11.04 37.95
C GLU A 409 -16.28 10.88 36.56
N LYS A 410 -15.92 11.79 35.62
CA LYS A 410 -16.45 11.77 34.26
C LYS A 410 -15.89 10.60 33.42
N LEU A 411 -14.70 10.11 33.71
CA LEU A 411 -14.17 8.87 33.12
C LEU A 411 -15.00 7.65 33.51
N ALA A 412 -15.51 7.57 34.75
CA ALA A 412 -16.42 6.50 35.12
C ALA A 412 -17.72 6.55 34.32
N ASP A 413 -18.29 7.76 34.14
CA ASP A 413 -19.47 7.97 33.28
C ASP A 413 -19.17 7.60 31.81
N MET A 414 -18.02 8.00 31.27
CA MET A 414 -17.58 7.65 29.92
C MET A 414 -17.45 6.13 29.74
N THR A 415 -16.92 5.44 30.74
CA THR A 415 -16.79 3.96 30.72
C THR A 415 -18.17 3.28 30.69
N LEU A 416 -19.15 3.81 31.41
CA LEU A 416 -20.53 3.34 31.36
C LEU A 416 -21.14 3.53 29.96
N PHE A 417 -20.98 4.73 29.37
CA PHE A 417 -21.45 4.98 28.01
C PHE A 417 -20.74 4.14 26.95
N TYR A 418 -19.44 3.87 27.13
CA TYR A 418 -18.70 2.96 26.24
C TYR A 418 -19.28 1.54 26.28
N LYS A 419 -19.62 1.01 27.46
CA LYS A 419 -20.29 -0.30 27.58
C LYS A 419 -21.63 -0.32 26.86
N GLN A 420 -22.46 0.70 27.07
CA GLN A 420 -23.72 0.85 26.35
C GLN A 420 -23.51 0.94 24.83
N LEU A 421 -22.44 1.62 24.38
CA LEU A 421 -22.11 1.72 22.97
C LEU A 421 -21.74 0.34 22.37
N CYS A 422 -20.93 -0.45 23.08
CA CYS A 422 -20.59 -1.82 22.68
C CYS A 422 -21.81 -2.75 22.59
N GLU A 423 -22.80 -2.57 23.49
CA GLU A 423 -24.04 -3.36 23.48
C GLU A 423 -24.98 -2.97 22.32
N ASN A 424 -24.96 -1.70 21.89
CA ASN A 424 -25.85 -1.17 20.87
C ASN A 424 -25.29 -1.24 19.44
N ILE A 425 -23.99 -1.52 19.29
CA ILE A 425 -23.36 -1.67 17.96
C ILE A 425 -23.27 -3.15 17.65
N PRO A 426 -23.96 -3.65 16.59
CA PRO A 426 -23.86 -5.03 16.16
C PRO A 426 -22.45 -5.28 15.58
N LEU A 427 -21.58 -5.93 16.33
CA LEU A 427 -20.30 -6.43 15.84
C LEU A 427 -20.52 -7.76 15.12
N GLY A 428 -19.93 -7.92 13.93
CA GLY A 428 -20.04 -9.13 13.13
C GLY A 428 -19.60 -10.40 13.89
N GLN A 429 -20.14 -11.56 13.55
CA GLN A 429 -19.75 -12.86 14.14
C GLN A 429 -18.26 -13.12 13.82
N GLY A 430 -17.40 -12.95 14.80
CA GLY A 430 -15.95 -13.08 14.69
C GLY A 430 -15.16 -11.84 15.11
N ALA A 431 -15.83 -10.74 15.46
CA ALA A 431 -15.18 -9.57 16.04
C ALA A 431 -14.66 -9.94 17.45
N HIS A 432 -13.35 -10.11 17.57
CA HIS A 432 -12.69 -10.24 18.86
C HIS A 432 -12.27 -8.84 19.31
N LEU A 433 -13.10 -8.21 20.17
CA LEU A 433 -12.62 -7.08 20.96
C LEU A 433 -11.31 -7.50 21.63
N SER A 434 -10.25 -6.73 21.46
CA SER A 434 -8.96 -7.00 22.08
C SER A 434 -9.12 -7.19 23.58
N SER A 435 -8.20 -7.90 24.24
CA SER A 435 -8.23 -8.12 25.71
C SER A 435 -8.34 -6.79 26.49
N HIS A 436 -7.90 -5.67 25.92
CA HIS A 436 -8.09 -4.32 26.47
C HIS A 436 -9.54 -3.83 26.36
N ALA A 437 -10.16 -3.97 25.19
CA ALA A 437 -11.57 -3.61 25.01
C ALA A 437 -12.51 -4.48 25.84
N GLN A 438 -12.18 -5.77 26.05
CA GLN A 438 -12.93 -6.70 26.92
C GLN A 438 -12.88 -6.33 28.41
N ARG A 439 -11.88 -5.59 28.89
CA ARG A 439 -11.82 -5.12 30.29
C ARG A 439 -12.77 -3.96 30.55
N HIS A 440 -13.16 -3.22 29.52
CA HIS A 440 -14.04 -2.06 29.60
C HIS A 440 -15.45 -2.33 29.05
N ALA A 441 -15.67 -3.43 28.31
CA ALA A 441 -16.98 -3.94 27.88
C ALA A 441 -17.55 -4.94 28.91
#